data_b3930082bda1c0c09ef5affef986f9dc
#
_entry.id   b3930082bda1c0c09ef5affef986f9dc
#
_cell.length_a   1.000
_cell.length_b   1.000
_cell.length_c   1.000
_cell.angle_alpha   90.00
_cell.angle_beta   90.00
_cell.angle_gamma   90.00
#
_symmetry.space_group_name_H-M   'P 1'
#
loop_
_entity.id
_entity.type
_entity.pdbx_description
1 polymer ?
#
loop_
_entity_poly.entity_id
_entity_poly.type
_entity_poly.pdbx_seq_one_letter_code
_entity_poly.pdbx_strand_id
1 'polypeptide(L)'
;MSTVYWALPNEVVALKNTPKNMVTNNLIKTRLILDKILDNIESGDKVAVKVHVGEGYNTRYLRHDYVREVVDFIKYKGGIPTLVETMGLGMKVQHIKMSDDHVICLGVRKTASEHKKTAQKHGYSESIIGAPFKFIDGEKGIDGKNIKINGIHFKEISVAKGLFDFDKMVVIAHFKGHGQAGFGGALKQLGIGCVTKRNKFRAHFEGLQMNEKKCAQSECDKICMEVCPVNAITYSSDTLMINESLCVGCLACTDYCKVKRALSSGWRNVIDFVERFIDNAAGVITGFGAKNIRYINFALDVVLNCDCASNPGPPIVPDL
;
A
#
# COMPACT_ATOMS: atom_id res chain seq x y z
N MET A 1 9.12 -24.62 10.60
CA MET A 1 10.10 -23.89 9.76
C MET A 1 9.37 -23.33 8.56
N SER A 2 9.70 -22.11 8.12
CA SER A 2 9.17 -21.55 6.88
C SER A 2 10.09 -21.93 5.73
N THR A 3 9.53 -22.40 4.61
CA THR A 3 10.28 -22.71 3.39
C THR A 3 10.27 -21.49 2.48
N VAL A 4 11.43 -21.12 1.95
CA VAL A 4 11.60 -20.06 0.95
C VAL A 4 12.02 -20.69 -0.35
N TYR A 5 11.31 -20.39 -1.43
CA TYR A 5 11.67 -20.76 -2.80
C TYR A 5 12.17 -19.52 -3.52
N TRP A 6 13.21 -19.65 -4.31
CA TRP A 6 13.80 -18.55 -5.05
C TRP A 6 14.28 -19.00 -6.43
N ALA A 7 14.33 -18.08 -7.36
CA ALA A 7 14.88 -18.28 -8.69
C ALA A 7 15.65 -17.03 -9.13
N LEU A 8 16.82 -17.21 -9.69
CA LEU A 8 17.63 -16.13 -10.24
C LEU A 8 17.23 -15.82 -11.69
N PRO A 9 17.26 -14.56 -12.15
CA PRO A 9 16.96 -14.19 -13.52
C PRO A 9 17.78 -14.94 -14.56
N ASN A 10 19.05 -15.20 -14.24
CA ASN A 10 20.01 -15.89 -15.13
C ASN A 10 19.98 -17.41 -14.99
N GLU A 11 19.23 -17.96 -14.04
CA GLU A 11 19.09 -19.40 -13.87
C GLU A 11 18.33 -20.02 -15.05
N VAL A 12 18.85 -21.09 -15.58
CA VAL A 12 18.19 -21.87 -16.64
C VAL A 12 17.24 -22.86 -16.01
N VAL A 13 15.95 -22.70 -16.30
CA VAL A 13 14.92 -23.64 -15.84
C VAL A 13 14.39 -24.41 -17.03
N ALA A 14 14.72 -25.69 -17.10
CA ALA A 14 14.20 -26.60 -18.11
C ALA A 14 12.94 -27.31 -17.59
N LEU A 15 11.76 -26.89 -18.02
CA LEU A 15 10.58 -27.71 -17.96
C LEU A 15 10.56 -28.67 -19.16
N LYS A 16 9.93 -29.83 -18.98
CA LYS A 16 9.66 -30.73 -20.13
C LYS A 16 8.86 -29.92 -21.17
N ASN A 17 9.39 -29.85 -22.38
CA ASN A 17 8.85 -29.10 -23.52
C ASN A 17 9.01 -27.57 -23.47
N THR A 18 9.81 -26.99 -22.56
CA THR A 18 10.14 -25.56 -22.65
C THR A 18 11.03 -25.29 -23.88
N PRO A 19 10.64 -24.36 -24.77
CA PRO A 19 11.51 -23.97 -25.87
C PRO A 19 12.85 -23.41 -25.35
N LYS A 20 13.97 -23.75 -26.03
CA LYS A 20 15.32 -23.35 -25.59
C LYS A 20 15.50 -21.85 -25.38
N ASN A 21 14.81 -21.00 -26.14
CA ASN A 21 14.82 -19.54 -26.02
C ASN A 21 13.97 -19.01 -24.87
N MET A 22 13.25 -19.86 -24.17
CA MET A 22 12.36 -19.49 -23.06
C MET A 22 12.86 -19.97 -21.68
N VAL A 23 13.94 -20.74 -21.62
CA VAL A 23 14.42 -21.38 -20.38
C VAL A 23 14.90 -20.39 -19.30
N THR A 24 15.16 -19.13 -19.66
CA THR A 24 15.49 -18.05 -18.73
C THR A 24 14.34 -17.06 -18.50
N ASN A 25 13.15 -17.33 -19.07
CA ASN A 25 12.02 -16.42 -18.98
C ASN A 25 11.49 -16.32 -17.55
N ASN A 26 11.45 -15.10 -17.01
CA ASN A 26 11.05 -14.85 -15.60
C ASN A 26 9.56 -15.15 -15.32
N LEU A 27 8.66 -15.09 -16.31
CA LEU A 27 7.26 -15.51 -16.12
C LEU A 27 7.16 -17.03 -15.94
N ILE A 28 7.96 -17.82 -16.68
CA ILE A 28 8.04 -19.27 -16.49
C ILE A 28 8.55 -19.60 -15.08
N LYS A 29 9.60 -18.91 -14.62
CA LYS A 29 10.14 -19.07 -13.27
C LYS A 29 9.09 -18.69 -12.21
N THR A 30 8.37 -17.59 -12.43
CA THR A 30 7.25 -17.18 -11.57
C THR A 30 6.24 -18.32 -11.46
N ARG A 31 5.82 -18.91 -12.58
CA ARG A 31 4.88 -20.04 -12.61
C ARG A 31 5.35 -21.22 -11.76
N LEU A 32 6.63 -21.57 -11.85
CA LEU A 32 7.23 -22.66 -11.07
C LEU A 32 7.23 -22.38 -9.57
N ILE A 33 7.53 -21.14 -9.17
CA ILE A 33 7.48 -20.73 -7.76
C ILE A 33 6.03 -20.76 -7.26
N LEU A 34 5.08 -20.27 -8.06
CA LEU A 34 3.66 -20.30 -7.70
C LEU A 34 3.14 -21.70 -7.42
N ASP A 35 3.59 -22.70 -8.21
CA ASP A 35 3.23 -24.11 -7.99
C ASP A 35 3.68 -24.63 -6.61
N LYS A 36 4.78 -24.08 -6.08
CA LYS A 36 5.32 -24.46 -4.77
C LYS A 36 4.66 -23.70 -3.61
N ILE A 37 4.31 -22.44 -3.81
CA ILE A 37 3.84 -21.57 -2.71
C ILE A 37 2.32 -21.46 -2.63
N LEU A 38 1.58 -21.63 -3.73
CA LEU A 38 0.12 -21.54 -3.74
C LEU A 38 -0.54 -22.94 -3.59
N ASP A 39 0.00 -23.71 -2.67
CA ASP A 39 -0.46 -25.07 -2.34
C ASP A 39 -1.79 -25.10 -1.57
N ASN A 40 -2.16 -23.97 -0.96
CA ASN A 40 -3.33 -23.83 -0.08
C ASN A 40 -4.56 -23.21 -0.75
N ILE A 41 -4.52 -23.00 -2.08
CA ILE A 41 -5.67 -22.49 -2.83
C ILE A 41 -6.54 -23.68 -3.27
N GLU A 42 -7.82 -23.60 -2.89
CA GLU A 42 -8.85 -24.57 -3.24
C GLU A 42 -9.82 -23.95 -4.26
N SER A 43 -10.55 -24.82 -4.96
CA SER A 43 -11.56 -24.37 -5.92
C SER A 43 -12.68 -23.61 -5.23
N GLY A 44 -12.99 -22.41 -5.75
CA GLY A 44 -14.00 -21.52 -5.18
C GLY A 44 -13.46 -20.51 -4.15
N ASP A 45 -12.21 -20.67 -3.66
CA ASP A 45 -11.60 -19.69 -2.74
C ASP A 45 -11.60 -18.29 -3.34
N LYS A 46 -12.10 -17.29 -2.62
CA LYS A 46 -11.94 -15.88 -2.92
C LYS A 46 -10.54 -15.44 -2.50
N VAL A 47 -9.72 -15.08 -3.46
CA VAL A 47 -8.30 -14.78 -3.21
C VAL A 47 -8.02 -13.29 -3.38
N ALA A 48 -7.63 -12.62 -2.28
CA ALA A 48 -7.11 -11.26 -2.32
C ALA A 48 -5.69 -11.26 -2.89
N VAL A 49 -5.48 -10.66 -4.06
CA VAL A 49 -4.16 -10.45 -4.64
C VAL A 49 -3.71 -9.04 -4.26
N LYS A 50 -2.90 -8.93 -3.19
CA LYS A 50 -2.44 -7.64 -2.68
C LYS A 50 -1.28 -7.13 -3.50
N VAL A 51 -1.48 -5.98 -4.11
CA VAL A 51 -0.51 -5.30 -4.98
C VAL A 51 -0.17 -3.89 -4.48
N HIS A 52 0.85 -3.27 -5.06
CA HIS A 52 1.12 -1.84 -5.01
C HIS A 52 1.29 -1.34 -6.44
N VAL A 53 0.35 -0.52 -6.90
CA VAL A 53 0.29 -0.11 -8.31
C VAL A 53 1.27 1.01 -8.68
N GLY A 54 2.04 1.53 -7.73
CA GLY A 54 2.93 2.67 -7.92
C GLY A 54 2.22 4.02 -7.76
N GLU A 55 2.99 5.07 -7.51
CA GLU A 55 2.53 6.46 -7.49
C GLU A 55 2.52 7.02 -8.92
N GLY A 56 1.76 8.06 -9.18
CA GLY A 56 1.81 8.76 -10.46
C GLY A 56 3.23 9.16 -10.84
N TYR A 57 3.57 9.03 -12.11
CA TYR A 57 4.91 9.26 -12.67
C TYR A 57 6.01 8.30 -12.19
N ASN A 58 5.73 7.34 -11.32
CA ASN A 58 6.64 6.24 -11.06
C ASN A 58 6.66 5.29 -12.26
N THR A 59 7.85 4.92 -12.73
CA THR A 59 8.06 4.03 -13.90
C THR A 59 8.74 2.72 -13.52
N ARG A 60 8.96 2.47 -12.21
CA ARG A 60 9.69 1.32 -11.68
C ARG A 60 8.86 0.49 -10.68
N TYR A 61 7.54 0.60 -10.73
CA TYR A 61 6.65 -0.30 -9.99
C TYR A 61 6.66 -1.70 -10.61
N LEU A 62 6.19 -2.70 -9.86
CA LEU A 62 6.11 -4.06 -10.37
C LEU A 62 5.28 -4.11 -11.66
N ARG A 63 5.83 -4.70 -12.69
CA ARG A 63 5.15 -4.82 -13.99
C ARG A 63 3.91 -5.70 -13.85
N HIS A 64 2.85 -5.29 -14.52
CA HIS A 64 1.55 -5.97 -14.50
C HIS A 64 1.60 -7.40 -15.06
N ASP A 65 2.57 -7.73 -15.93
CA ASP A 65 2.77 -9.08 -16.48
C ASP A 65 2.93 -10.15 -15.38
N TYR A 66 3.76 -9.85 -14.35
CA TYR A 66 3.98 -10.75 -13.22
C TYR A 66 2.72 -10.93 -12.37
N VAL A 67 1.96 -9.85 -12.20
CA VAL A 67 0.68 -9.89 -11.47
C VAL A 67 -0.35 -10.70 -12.24
N ARG A 68 -0.38 -10.55 -13.57
CA ARG A 68 -1.22 -11.34 -14.46
C ARG A 68 -0.91 -12.83 -14.34
N GLU A 69 0.36 -13.22 -14.31
CA GLU A 69 0.77 -14.62 -14.14
C GLU A 69 0.27 -15.21 -12.82
N VAL A 70 0.32 -14.45 -11.72
CA VAL A 70 -0.22 -14.87 -10.42
C VAL A 70 -1.75 -15.05 -10.50
N VAL A 71 -2.46 -14.12 -11.12
CA VAL A 71 -3.91 -14.17 -11.32
C VAL A 71 -4.31 -15.40 -12.14
N ASP A 72 -3.64 -15.64 -13.25
CA ASP A 72 -3.91 -16.78 -14.13
C ASP A 72 -3.62 -18.12 -13.43
N PHE A 73 -2.57 -18.16 -12.58
CA PHE A 73 -2.29 -19.35 -11.77
C PHE A 73 -3.37 -19.60 -10.71
N ILE A 74 -3.85 -18.57 -10.02
CA ILE A 74 -4.94 -18.70 -9.05
C ILE A 74 -6.20 -19.28 -9.74
N LYS A 75 -6.55 -18.74 -10.92
CA LYS A 75 -7.67 -19.26 -11.71
C LYS A 75 -7.46 -20.71 -12.16
N TYR A 76 -6.25 -21.05 -12.57
CA TYR A 76 -5.88 -22.43 -12.92
C TYR A 76 -6.10 -23.40 -11.75
N LYS A 77 -5.88 -22.96 -10.50
CA LYS A 77 -6.18 -23.71 -9.27
C LYS A 77 -7.67 -23.72 -8.92
N GLY A 78 -8.52 -23.01 -9.67
CA GLY A 78 -9.95 -22.88 -9.42
C GLY A 78 -10.33 -21.75 -8.44
N GLY A 79 -9.37 -20.94 -7.99
CA GLY A 79 -9.62 -19.79 -7.13
C GLY A 79 -10.20 -18.58 -7.88
N ILE A 80 -10.81 -17.66 -7.15
CA ILE A 80 -11.44 -16.43 -7.67
C ILE A 80 -10.62 -15.22 -7.23
N PRO A 81 -9.65 -14.77 -8.05
CA PRO A 81 -8.76 -13.68 -7.69
C PRO A 81 -9.43 -12.30 -7.81
N THR A 82 -9.11 -11.40 -6.89
CA THR A 82 -9.41 -9.97 -6.94
C THR A 82 -8.16 -9.19 -6.54
N LEU A 83 -7.72 -8.25 -7.37
CA LEU A 83 -6.66 -7.32 -6.96
C LEU A 83 -7.18 -6.41 -5.86
N VAL A 84 -6.37 -6.26 -4.82
CA VAL A 84 -6.74 -5.41 -3.68
C VAL A 84 -5.63 -4.41 -3.36
N GLU A 85 -6.05 -3.19 -3.03
CA GLU A 85 -5.18 -2.10 -2.60
C GLU A 85 -5.88 -1.26 -1.53
N THR A 86 -5.12 -0.39 -0.86
CA THR A 86 -5.60 0.56 0.12
C THR A 86 -5.15 1.98 -0.24
N MET A 87 -5.86 2.99 0.27
CA MET A 87 -5.54 4.39 0.00
C MET A 87 -4.20 4.82 0.60
N GLY A 88 -3.49 5.69 -0.09
CA GLY A 88 -2.36 6.44 0.46
C GLY A 88 -2.80 7.45 1.53
N LEU A 89 -1.85 8.01 2.27
CA LEU A 89 -2.10 9.07 3.25
C LEU A 89 -2.46 10.40 2.55
N GLY A 90 -3.22 11.25 3.26
CA GLY A 90 -3.74 12.52 2.73
C GLY A 90 -5.08 12.34 2.01
N MET A 91 -5.70 13.47 1.66
CA MET A 91 -7.02 13.51 1.01
C MET A 91 -7.02 14.35 -0.26
N LYS A 92 -6.05 15.25 -0.44
CA LYS A 92 -5.98 16.16 -1.57
C LYS A 92 -4.88 15.76 -2.55
N VAL A 93 -5.27 15.50 -3.79
CA VAL A 93 -4.32 15.33 -4.91
C VAL A 93 -3.75 16.71 -5.26
N GLN A 94 -2.44 16.78 -5.51
CA GLN A 94 -1.79 18.01 -5.92
C GLN A 94 -1.76 18.08 -7.45
N HIS A 95 -2.30 19.16 -8.00
CA HIS A 95 -2.25 19.47 -9.43
C HIS A 95 -1.19 20.55 -9.64
N ILE A 96 -0.13 20.23 -10.37
CA ILE A 96 0.99 21.14 -10.66
C ILE A 96 0.95 21.46 -12.14
N LYS A 97 0.70 22.73 -12.47
CA LYS A 97 0.72 23.23 -13.85
C LYS A 97 2.18 23.38 -14.29
N MET A 98 2.59 22.63 -15.28
CA MET A 98 3.94 22.67 -15.86
C MET A 98 3.98 23.60 -17.08
N SER A 99 2.91 23.64 -17.88
CA SER A 99 2.66 24.54 -19.02
C SER A 99 1.16 24.68 -19.19
N ASP A 100 0.71 25.46 -20.20
CA ASP A 100 -0.71 25.70 -20.43
C ASP A 100 -1.48 24.41 -20.69
N ASP A 101 -0.85 23.45 -21.38
CA ASP A 101 -1.47 22.18 -21.79
C ASP A 101 -1.03 20.99 -20.94
N HIS A 102 -0.15 21.21 -19.93
CA HIS A 102 0.42 20.12 -19.15
C HIS A 102 0.26 20.30 -17.65
N VAL A 103 -0.55 19.44 -17.05
CA VAL A 103 -0.77 19.37 -15.59
C VAL A 103 -0.34 18.00 -15.08
N ILE A 104 0.58 17.99 -14.12
CA ILE A 104 0.95 16.77 -13.41
C ILE A 104 0.17 16.63 -12.11
N CYS A 105 -0.17 15.38 -11.75
CA CYS A 105 -0.90 15.07 -10.53
C CYS A 105 -0.01 14.23 -9.62
N LEU A 106 0.25 14.73 -8.41
CA LEU A 106 1.00 14.02 -7.36
C LEU A 106 0.09 13.63 -6.20
N GLY A 107 0.45 12.53 -5.54
CA GLY A 107 -0.36 11.99 -4.44
C GLY A 107 -1.70 11.44 -4.94
N VAL A 108 -1.70 10.83 -6.12
CA VAL A 108 -2.91 10.33 -6.81
C VAL A 108 -3.54 9.11 -6.12
N ARG A 109 -2.85 8.47 -5.18
CA ARG A 109 -3.39 7.35 -4.40
C ARG A 109 -4.18 7.76 -3.15
N LYS A 110 -4.48 9.04 -2.98
CA LYS A 110 -5.20 9.61 -1.82
C LYS A 110 -6.72 9.44 -1.93
N THR A 111 -7.25 9.35 -3.14
CA THR A 111 -8.68 9.14 -3.43
C THR A 111 -8.87 7.91 -4.31
N ALA A 112 -10.02 7.21 -4.18
CA ALA A 112 -10.30 6.01 -4.95
C ALA A 112 -10.33 6.30 -6.47
N SER A 113 -10.94 7.41 -6.86
CA SER A 113 -11.05 7.82 -8.27
C SER A 113 -9.67 7.99 -8.93
N GLU A 114 -8.77 8.80 -8.35
CA GLU A 114 -7.45 9.04 -8.91
C GLU A 114 -6.54 7.81 -8.82
N HIS A 115 -6.66 7.05 -7.71
CA HIS A 115 -5.93 5.81 -7.54
C HIS A 115 -6.31 4.77 -8.60
N LYS A 116 -7.61 4.65 -8.92
CA LYS A 116 -8.10 3.76 -9.98
C LYS A 116 -7.57 4.17 -11.36
N LYS A 117 -7.59 5.47 -11.69
CA LYS A 117 -7.01 5.98 -12.95
C LYS A 117 -5.52 5.67 -13.05
N THR A 118 -4.78 5.84 -11.95
CA THR A 118 -3.35 5.52 -11.92
C THR A 118 -3.10 4.03 -12.09
N ALA A 119 -3.85 3.17 -11.41
CA ALA A 119 -3.78 1.73 -11.58
C ALA A 119 -4.02 1.33 -13.04
N GLN A 120 -5.03 1.89 -13.69
CA GLN A 120 -5.33 1.63 -15.10
C GLN A 120 -4.20 2.08 -16.04
N LYS A 121 -3.63 3.29 -15.82
CA LYS A 121 -2.47 3.79 -16.60
C LYS A 121 -1.24 2.89 -16.46
N HIS A 122 -1.08 2.25 -15.30
CA HIS A 122 0.02 1.34 -15.01
C HIS A 122 -0.26 -0.12 -15.43
N GLY A 123 -1.33 -0.37 -16.19
CA GLY A 123 -1.68 -1.69 -16.69
C GLY A 123 -2.46 -2.57 -15.72
N TYR A 124 -2.88 -2.05 -14.57
CA TYR A 124 -3.68 -2.79 -13.58
C TYR A 124 -5.19 -2.65 -13.82
N SER A 125 -5.62 -2.81 -15.07
CA SER A 125 -7.04 -2.88 -15.42
C SER A 125 -7.53 -4.33 -15.48
N GLU A 126 -8.82 -4.55 -15.28
CA GLU A 126 -9.42 -5.87 -15.35
C GLU A 126 -9.19 -6.55 -16.70
N SER A 127 -9.25 -5.79 -17.80
CA SER A 127 -9.01 -6.30 -19.15
C SER A 127 -7.57 -6.79 -19.38
N ILE A 128 -6.59 -6.19 -18.70
CA ILE A 128 -5.17 -6.56 -18.82
C ILE A 128 -4.83 -7.66 -17.80
N ILE A 129 -5.21 -7.49 -16.55
CA ILE A 129 -4.88 -8.42 -15.47
C ILE A 129 -5.78 -9.66 -15.45
N GLY A 130 -6.99 -9.54 -15.95
CA GLY A 130 -7.98 -10.64 -15.94
C GLY A 130 -8.66 -10.84 -14.58
N ALA A 131 -8.59 -9.88 -13.64
CA ALA A 131 -9.27 -9.92 -12.36
C ALA A 131 -9.79 -8.52 -11.98
N PRO A 132 -10.91 -8.41 -11.24
CA PRO A 132 -11.40 -7.13 -10.76
C PRO A 132 -10.42 -6.49 -9.77
N PHE A 133 -10.51 -5.15 -9.64
CA PHE A 133 -9.69 -4.34 -8.72
C PHE A 133 -10.59 -3.69 -7.66
N LYS A 134 -10.27 -3.89 -6.37
CA LYS A 134 -11.05 -3.39 -5.23
C LYS A 134 -10.16 -2.63 -4.24
N PHE A 135 -10.62 -1.46 -3.78
CA PHE A 135 -10.07 -0.80 -2.60
C PHE A 135 -10.74 -1.37 -1.35
N ILE A 136 -9.93 -1.90 -0.41
CA ILE A 136 -10.41 -2.67 0.73
C ILE A 136 -10.53 -1.87 2.03
N ASP A 137 -10.11 -0.60 2.04
CA ASP A 137 -10.24 0.34 3.16
C ASP A 137 -11.27 1.45 2.89
N GLY A 138 -12.19 1.23 1.93
CA GLY A 138 -13.26 2.14 1.54
C GLY A 138 -12.79 3.36 0.76
N GLU A 139 -13.74 4.23 0.38
CA GLU A 139 -13.53 5.41 -0.46
C GLU A 139 -12.51 6.41 0.14
N LYS A 140 -12.50 6.55 1.46
CA LYS A 140 -11.65 7.49 2.19
C LYS A 140 -10.43 6.84 2.85
N GLY A 141 -10.27 5.51 2.75
CA GLY A 141 -9.16 4.77 3.37
C GLY A 141 -9.27 4.65 4.89
N ILE A 142 -10.48 4.68 5.44
CA ILE A 142 -10.74 4.66 6.89
C ILE A 142 -11.60 3.48 7.35
N ASP A 143 -12.11 2.67 6.43
CA ASP A 143 -12.95 1.52 6.75
C ASP A 143 -12.08 0.37 7.24
N GLY A 144 -12.09 0.16 8.55
CA GLY A 144 -11.24 -0.82 9.22
C GLY A 144 -12.00 -1.75 10.15
N LYS A 145 -11.42 -2.91 10.39
CA LYS A 145 -11.77 -3.82 11.47
C LYS A 145 -10.63 -3.83 12.49
N ASN A 146 -10.95 -3.55 13.73
CA ASN A 146 -9.97 -3.48 14.80
C ASN A 146 -9.59 -4.90 15.26
N ILE A 147 -8.29 -5.19 15.24
CA ILE A 147 -7.71 -6.48 15.64
C ILE A 147 -6.80 -6.24 16.83
N LYS A 148 -7.10 -6.90 17.95
CA LYS A 148 -6.26 -6.86 19.16
C LYS A 148 -4.96 -7.64 18.91
N ILE A 149 -3.84 -7.07 19.36
CA ILE A 149 -2.51 -7.69 19.31
C ILE A 149 -1.76 -7.41 20.62
N ASN A 150 -0.65 -8.09 20.82
CA ASN A 150 0.32 -7.76 21.87
C ASN A 150 1.59 -7.19 21.22
N GLY A 151 1.45 -6.07 20.51
CA GLY A 151 2.55 -5.39 19.85
C GLY A 151 3.40 -4.54 20.78
N ILE A 152 4.54 -4.10 20.28
CA ILE A 152 5.46 -3.20 21.00
C ILE A 152 4.79 -1.84 21.21
N HIS A 153 4.27 -1.25 20.15
CA HIS A 153 3.68 0.11 20.16
C HIS A 153 2.16 0.11 20.13
N PHE A 154 1.54 -0.93 19.56
CA PHE A 154 0.09 -0.98 19.38
C PHE A 154 -0.51 -2.17 20.12
N LYS A 155 -1.67 -1.95 20.73
CA LYS A 155 -2.52 -3.01 21.30
C LYS A 155 -3.67 -3.38 20.39
N GLU A 156 -3.92 -2.55 19.36
CA GLU A 156 -4.98 -2.74 18.40
C GLU A 156 -4.59 -2.16 17.04
N ILE A 157 -4.89 -2.89 15.98
CA ILE A 157 -4.62 -2.51 14.59
C ILE A 157 -5.93 -2.41 13.82
N SER A 158 -6.13 -1.28 13.14
CA SER A 158 -7.24 -1.09 12.21
C SER A 158 -6.86 -1.67 10.84
N VAL A 159 -7.15 -2.96 10.64
CA VAL A 159 -6.95 -3.69 9.38
C VAL A 159 -8.05 -3.30 8.39
N ALA A 160 -7.72 -3.14 7.12
CA ALA A 160 -8.67 -2.80 6.06
C ALA A 160 -9.84 -3.80 6.03
N LYS A 161 -11.07 -3.30 6.22
CA LYS A 161 -12.27 -4.14 6.47
C LYS A 161 -12.57 -5.09 5.32
N GLY A 162 -12.44 -4.61 4.08
CA GLY A 162 -12.72 -5.41 2.90
C GLY A 162 -11.76 -6.58 2.66
N LEU A 163 -10.67 -6.69 3.44
CA LEU A 163 -9.79 -7.86 3.41
C LEU A 163 -10.50 -9.12 3.92
N PHE A 164 -11.43 -8.97 4.85
CA PHE A 164 -12.17 -10.08 5.46
C PHE A 164 -13.30 -10.65 4.59
N ASP A 165 -13.47 -10.13 3.37
CA ASP A 165 -14.36 -10.69 2.34
C ASP A 165 -13.71 -11.86 1.57
N PHE A 166 -12.43 -12.16 1.86
CA PHE A 166 -11.61 -13.15 1.16
C PHE A 166 -11.20 -14.31 2.07
N ASP A 167 -11.00 -15.47 1.46
CA ASP A 167 -10.60 -16.71 2.15
C ASP A 167 -9.07 -16.85 2.21
N LYS A 168 -8.39 -16.39 1.17
CA LYS A 168 -6.93 -16.46 1.02
C LYS A 168 -6.37 -15.09 0.57
N MET A 169 -5.08 -14.89 0.83
CA MET A 169 -4.36 -13.70 0.39
C MET A 169 -3.00 -14.06 -0.19
N VAL A 170 -2.70 -13.52 -1.37
CA VAL A 170 -1.36 -13.54 -1.97
C VAL A 170 -0.80 -12.13 -1.95
N VAL A 171 0.26 -11.92 -1.18
CA VAL A 171 0.96 -10.63 -1.08
C VAL A 171 2.04 -10.58 -2.14
N ILE A 172 1.83 -9.78 -3.17
CA ILE A 172 2.82 -9.56 -4.23
C ILE A 172 3.56 -8.26 -3.93
N ALA A 173 4.86 -8.34 -3.75
CA ALA A 173 5.69 -7.19 -3.44
C ALA A 173 6.81 -7.01 -4.46
N HIS A 174 7.00 -5.78 -4.90
CA HIS A 174 8.23 -5.33 -5.54
C HIS A 174 9.26 -5.05 -4.44
N PHE A 175 10.42 -5.72 -4.48
CA PHE A 175 11.53 -5.46 -3.57
C PHE A 175 12.34 -4.26 -4.05
N LYS A 176 12.54 -3.27 -3.18
CA LYS A 176 13.23 -2.01 -3.48
C LYS A 176 13.71 -1.31 -2.21
N GLY A 177 14.52 -0.27 -2.36
CA GLY A 177 14.88 0.63 -1.28
C GLY A 177 13.68 1.39 -0.70
N HIS A 178 13.85 1.94 0.48
CA HIS A 178 12.86 2.78 1.15
C HIS A 178 13.54 3.70 2.17
N GLY A 179 13.37 5.02 2.02
CA GLY A 179 14.06 6.02 2.85
C GLY A 179 13.83 5.90 4.36
N GLN A 180 12.66 5.40 4.79
CA GLN A 180 12.31 5.29 6.23
C GLN A 180 12.36 3.84 6.75
N ALA A 181 12.40 2.82 5.89
CA ALA A 181 12.41 1.41 6.28
C ALA A 181 13.68 0.67 5.86
N GLY A 182 14.64 1.36 5.23
CA GLY A 182 15.78 0.73 4.56
C GLY A 182 15.36 0.06 3.25
N PHE A 183 14.43 -0.89 3.29
CA PHE A 183 13.87 -1.54 2.11
C PHE A 183 12.36 -1.76 2.23
N GLY A 184 11.70 -1.99 1.10
CA GLY A 184 10.31 -2.39 1.00
C GLY A 184 10.19 -3.76 0.33
N GLY A 185 9.35 -4.62 0.89
CA GLY A 185 9.03 -5.96 0.42
C GLY A 185 7.71 -6.44 1.00
N ALA A 186 7.47 -7.75 1.04
CA ALA A 186 6.21 -8.34 1.47
C ALA A 186 5.77 -7.92 2.87
N LEU A 187 6.70 -7.83 3.84
CA LEU A 187 6.38 -7.41 5.21
C LEU A 187 5.83 -5.98 5.26
N LYS A 188 6.47 -5.03 4.54
CA LYS A 188 5.96 -3.65 4.44
C LYS A 188 4.66 -3.59 3.65
N GLN A 189 4.54 -4.38 2.57
CA GLN A 189 3.31 -4.48 1.78
C GLN A 189 2.13 -4.93 2.67
N LEU A 190 2.37 -5.82 3.61
CA LEU A 190 1.39 -6.26 4.60
C LEU A 190 1.11 -5.18 5.64
N GLY A 191 2.16 -4.70 6.35
CA GLY A 191 2.03 -3.81 7.51
C GLY A 191 1.60 -2.38 7.17
N ILE A 192 1.81 -1.92 5.94
CA ILE A 192 1.33 -0.60 5.47
C ILE A 192 0.22 -0.77 4.44
N GLY A 193 0.31 -1.76 3.57
CA GLY A 193 -0.61 -1.95 2.44
C GLY A 193 -1.94 -2.63 2.78
N CYS A 194 -2.13 -3.16 3.99
CA CYS A 194 -3.36 -3.85 4.43
C CYS A 194 -4.04 -3.18 5.63
N VAL A 195 -3.57 -2.02 6.08
CA VAL A 195 -4.17 -1.28 7.20
C VAL A 195 -4.79 0.04 6.72
N THR A 196 -5.71 0.60 7.52
CA THR A 196 -6.33 1.89 7.23
C THR A 196 -5.36 3.07 7.38
N LYS A 197 -5.75 4.25 6.92
CA LYS A 197 -4.99 5.51 7.11
C LYS A 197 -4.61 5.75 8.57
N ARG A 198 -5.47 5.35 9.53
CA ARG A 198 -5.18 5.48 10.97
C ARG A 198 -3.83 4.82 11.34
N ASN A 199 -3.66 3.56 10.99
CA ASN A 199 -2.44 2.84 11.33
C ASN A 199 -1.26 3.22 10.42
N LYS A 200 -1.49 3.58 9.16
CA LYS A 200 -0.46 4.18 8.30
C LYS A 200 0.08 5.47 8.90
N PHE A 201 -0.80 6.37 9.33
CA PHE A 201 -0.42 7.65 9.98
C PHE A 201 0.37 7.41 11.27
N ARG A 202 -0.16 6.59 12.17
CA ARG A 202 0.48 6.27 13.46
C ARG A 202 1.85 5.58 13.32
N ALA A 203 2.09 4.89 12.19
CA ALA A 203 3.39 4.32 11.89
C ALA A 203 4.38 5.38 11.39
N HIS A 204 3.98 6.27 10.47
CA HIS A 204 4.88 7.24 9.84
C HIS A 204 5.11 8.50 10.67
N PHE A 205 4.12 8.93 11.47
CA PHE A 205 4.11 10.25 12.11
C PHE A 205 3.94 10.18 13.62
N GLU A 206 4.48 11.19 14.31
CA GLU A 206 4.42 11.32 15.78
C GLU A 206 3.04 11.74 16.31
N GLY A 207 2.17 12.22 15.44
CA GLY A 207 0.86 12.74 15.77
C GLY A 207 0.57 14.02 15.01
N LEU A 208 -0.65 14.51 15.12
CA LEU A 208 -1.03 15.80 14.56
C LEU A 208 -0.72 16.89 15.58
N GLN A 209 0.05 17.89 15.16
CA GLN A 209 0.48 19.01 15.97
C GLN A 209 -0.11 20.31 15.45
N MET A 210 -0.52 21.20 16.34
CA MET A 210 -0.97 22.54 16.04
C MET A 210 0.08 23.58 16.48
N ASN A 211 0.36 24.51 15.60
CA ASN A 211 1.13 25.69 15.92
C ASN A 211 0.16 26.85 16.20
N GLU A 212 -0.06 27.16 17.48
CA GLU A 212 -1.01 28.16 17.93
C GLU A 212 -0.70 29.55 17.36
N LYS A 213 0.59 29.94 17.26
CA LYS A 213 1.00 31.24 16.72
C LYS A 213 0.68 31.41 15.23
N LYS A 214 0.54 30.28 14.50
CA LYS A 214 0.25 30.29 13.06
C LYS A 214 -1.21 29.99 12.75
N CYS A 215 -1.92 29.39 13.68
CA CYS A 215 -3.34 29.15 13.53
C CYS A 215 -4.05 30.50 13.68
N ALA A 216 -4.43 31.12 12.57
CA ALA A 216 -5.11 32.41 12.53
C ALA A 216 -6.54 32.25 13.03
N GLN A 217 -6.69 32.20 14.33
CA GLN A 217 -7.88 31.74 15.04
C GLN A 217 -9.13 32.56 14.72
N SER A 218 -9.03 33.87 14.58
CA SER A 218 -10.16 34.78 14.33
C SER A 218 -10.46 34.97 12.83
N GLU A 219 -9.48 34.86 11.95
CA GLU A 219 -9.62 35.14 10.50
C GLU A 219 -9.70 33.87 9.64
N CYS A 220 -9.58 32.71 10.26
CA CYS A 220 -9.60 31.41 9.59
C CYS A 220 -11.03 30.88 9.42
N ASP A 221 -11.34 30.37 8.23
CA ASP A 221 -12.62 29.71 7.92
C ASP A 221 -12.79 28.33 8.58
N LYS A 222 -11.81 27.90 9.39
CA LYS A 222 -11.79 26.63 10.15
C LYS A 222 -12.05 25.39 9.29
N ILE A 223 -11.66 25.42 8.02
CA ILE A 223 -11.84 24.34 7.06
C ILE A 223 -11.37 22.96 7.58
N CYS A 224 -10.39 22.95 8.49
CA CYS A 224 -9.88 21.73 9.12
C CYS A 224 -10.95 20.95 9.92
N MET A 225 -11.96 21.64 10.45
CA MET A 225 -13.10 21.01 11.13
C MET A 225 -14.07 20.41 10.11
N GLU A 226 -14.42 21.16 9.05
CA GLU A 226 -15.36 20.74 8.01
C GLU A 226 -14.88 19.52 7.23
N VAL A 227 -13.58 19.48 6.91
CA VAL A 227 -12.99 18.36 6.16
C VAL A 227 -12.69 17.14 7.01
N CYS A 228 -12.85 17.21 8.34
CA CYS A 228 -12.56 16.09 9.23
C CYS A 228 -13.66 15.01 9.12
N PRO A 229 -13.37 13.81 8.57
CA PRO A 229 -14.42 12.82 8.32
C PRO A 229 -14.98 12.17 9.59
N VAL A 230 -14.38 12.44 10.75
CA VAL A 230 -14.75 11.84 12.05
C VAL A 230 -14.95 12.90 13.15
N ASN A 231 -15.02 14.18 12.78
CA ASN A 231 -15.21 15.29 13.71
C ASN A 231 -14.22 15.28 14.90
N ALA A 232 -12.97 14.89 14.64
CA ALA A 232 -11.91 14.83 15.66
C ALA A 232 -11.33 16.22 16.01
N ILE A 233 -11.73 17.26 15.29
CA ILE A 233 -11.25 18.63 15.48
C ILE A 233 -12.42 19.48 15.93
N THR A 234 -12.26 20.15 17.05
CA THR A 234 -13.23 21.08 17.63
C THR A 234 -12.55 22.42 17.93
N TYR A 235 -13.35 23.44 18.07
CA TYR A 235 -12.88 24.78 18.43
C TYR A 235 -13.66 25.24 19.64
N SER A 236 -12.97 25.56 20.73
CA SER A 236 -13.57 26.00 21.99
C SER A 236 -12.68 27.05 22.62
N SER A 237 -13.28 28.10 23.17
CA SER A 237 -12.55 29.19 23.85
C SER A 237 -11.36 29.72 23.04
N ASP A 238 -11.60 30.00 21.75
CA ASP A 238 -10.59 30.47 20.80
C ASP A 238 -9.39 29.55 20.55
N THR A 239 -9.51 28.29 20.95
CA THR A 239 -8.47 27.29 20.76
C THR A 239 -8.99 26.09 19.97
N LEU A 240 -8.20 25.64 18.99
CA LEU A 240 -8.45 24.41 18.25
C LEU A 240 -8.01 23.22 19.10
N MET A 241 -8.87 22.24 19.25
CA MET A 241 -8.60 21.00 19.98
C MET A 241 -8.65 19.79 19.04
N ILE A 242 -7.73 18.87 19.21
CA ILE A 242 -7.66 17.64 18.41
C ILE A 242 -7.90 16.44 19.33
N ASN A 243 -8.99 15.71 19.10
CA ASN A 243 -9.25 14.47 19.80
C ASN A 243 -8.48 13.32 19.10
N GLU A 244 -7.33 12.94 19.64
CA GLU A 244 -6.48 11.90 19.10
C GLU A 244 -7.15 10.51 19.08
N SER A 245 -8.08 10.24 20.01
CA SER A 245 -8.78 8.96 20.04
C SER A 245 -9.74 8.78 18.87
N LEU A 246 -10.34 9.86 18.38
CA LEU A 246 -11.19 9.89 17.19
C LEU A 246 -10.36 9.99 15.91
N CYS A 247 -9.19 10.63 15.95
CA CYS A 247 -8.39 10.92 14.76
C CYS A 247 -8.02 9.64 14.00
N VAL A 248 -8.40 9.60 12.73
CA VAL A 248 -8.09 8.48 11.80
C VAL A 248 -6.84 8.75 10.94
N GLY A 249 -6.08 9.82 11.20
CA GLY A 249 -4.82 10.12 10.55
C GLY A 249 -4.94 10.32 9.02
N CYS A 250 -6.08 10.75 8.53
CA CYS A 250 -6.31 10.93 7.10
C CYS A 250 -5.56 12.14 6.50
N LEU A 251 -5.06 13.06 7.34
CA LEU A 251 -4.38 14.30 6.97
C LEU A 251 -5.22 15.31 6.15
N ALA A 252 -6.56 15.13 6.09
CA ALA A 252 -7.41 16.10 5.42
C ALA A 252 -7.23 17.52 5.97
N CYS A 253 -7.18 17.68 7.29
CA CYS A 253 -6.98 18.96 7.95
C CYS A 253 -5.69 19.66 7.56
N THR A 254 -4.59 18.92 7.36
CA THR A 254 -3.31 19.48 6.91
C THR A 254 -3.32 19.79 5.41
N ASP A 255 -3.96 18.95 4.60
CA ASP A 255 -4.05 19.12 3.15
C ASP A 255 -4.91 20.34 2.74
N TYR A 256 -5.94 20.66 3.52
CA TYR A 256 -6.89 21.74 3.23
C TYR A 256 -6.62 23.03 4.02
N CYS A 257 -5.77 22.98 5.06
CA CYS A 257 -5.42 24.18 5.82
C CYS A 257 -4.75 25.22 4.93
N LYS A 258 -5.31 26.43 4.85
CA LYS A 258 -4.76 27.54 4.05
C LYS A 258 -3.55 28.19 4.71
N VAL A 259 -3.40 28.05 6.03
CA VAL A 259 -2.29 28.60 6.78
C VAL A 259 -1.14 27.59 6.81
N LYS A 260 -0.07 27.90 6.07
CA LYS A 260 1.08 27.02 5.93
C LYS A 260 1.70 26.65 7.28
N ARG A 261 1.74 25.35 7.58
CA ARG A 261 2.30 24.79 8.82
C ARG A 261 1.56 25.21 10.10
N ALA A 262 0.29 25.61 10.03
CA ALA A 262 -0.53 25.75 11.24
C ALA A 262 -0.87 24.36 11.82
N LEU A 263 -1.13 23.39 10.94
CA LEU A 263 -1.25 21.98 11.29
C LEU A 263 -0.13 21.20 10.61
N SER A 264 0.56 20.35 11.35
CA SER A 264 1.68 19.55 10.86
C SER A 264 1.78 18.23 11.62
N SER A 265 2.65 17.35 11.14
CA SER A 265 3.01 16.11 11.83
C SER A 265 4.50 15.84 11.62
N GLY A 266 5.21 15.49 12.69
CA GLY A 266 6.61 15.08 12.65
C GLY A 266 6.75 13.67 12.07
N TRP A 267 7.80 13.43 11.28
CA TRP A 267 8.16 12.09 10.84
C TRP A 267 8.83 11.33 11.97
N ARG A 268 8.45 10.08 12.16
CA ARG A 268 9.15 9.19 13.08
C ARG A 268 10.55 8.83 12.56
N ASN A 269 11.44 8.49 13.48
CA ASN A 269 12.73 7.91 13.11
C ASN A 269 12.55 6.50 12.49
N VAL A 270 13.63 5.97 11.91
CA VAL A 270 13.63 4.70 11.17
C VAL A 270 13.19 3.53 12.06
N ILE A 271 13.75 3.42 13.27
CA ILE A 271 13.49 2.29 14.19
C ILE A 271 12.02 2.30 14.60
N ASP A 272 11.52 3.44 15.09
CA ASP A 272 10.16 3.61 15.55
C ASP A 272 9.13 3.32 14.42
N PHE A 273 9.44 3.73 13.19
CA PHE A 273 8.62 3.41 12.03
C PHE A 273 8.60 1.91 11.72
N VAL A 274 9.78 1.27 11.74
CA VAL A 274 9.91 -0.17 11.42
C VAL A 274 9.15 -1.02 12.43
N GLU A 275 9.34 -0.78 13.72
CA GLU A 275 8.64 -1.50 14.80
C GLU A 275 7.12 -1.36 14.68
N ARG A 276 6.61 -0.16 14.37
CA ARG A 276 5.18 0.10 14.21
C ARG A 276 4.58 -0.56 12.99
N PHE A 277 5.27 -0.60 11.86
CA PHE A 277 4.71 -1.33 10.72
C PHE A 277 4.80 -2.85 10.90
N ILE A 278 5.75 -3.35 11.71
CA ILE A 278 5.79 -4.76 12.13
C ILE A 278 4.58 -5.09 13.00
N ASP A 279 4.24 -4.24 13.99
CA ASP A 279 3.00 -4.38 14.77
C ASP A 279 1.76 -4.41 13.86
N ASN A 280 1.71 -3.51 12.86
CA ASN A 280 0.64 -3.52 11.88
C ASN A 280 0.56 -4.86 11.11
N ALA A 281 1.71 -5.38 10.66
CA ALA A 281 1.77 -6.67 9.97
C ALA A 281 1.31 -7.81 10.87
N ALA A 282 1.70 -7.80 12.15
CA ALA A 282 1.22 -8.75 13.15
C ALA A 282 -0.31 -8.70 13.29
N GLY A 283 -0.91 -7.50 13.30
CA GLY A 283 -2.36 -7.32 13.33
C GLY A 283 -3.06 -7.92 12.11
N VAL A 284 -2.51 -7.73 10.91
CA VAL A 284 -3.05 -8.32 9.69
C VAL A 284 -2.95 -9.85 9.74
N ILE A 285 -1.78 -10.39 10.13
CA ILE A 285 -1.56 -11.83 10.24
C ILE A 285 -2.50 -12.46 11.27
N THR A 286 -2.66 -11.82 12.44
CA THR A 286 -3.57 -12.29 13.49
C THR A 286 -5.02 -12.28 13.04
N GLY A 287 -5.45 -11.21 12.37
CA GLY A 287 -6.85 -11.04 11.96
C GLY A 287 -7.24 -11.90 10.76
N PHE A 288 -6.35 -12.10 9.80
CA PHE A 288 -6.63 -12.86 8.58
C PHE A 288 -6.26 -14.35 8.70
N GLY A 289 -5.29 -14.67 9.56
CA GLY A 289 -4.78 -16.02 9.77
C GLY A 289 -3.55 -16.33 8.90
N ALA A 290 -2.41 -16.58 9.57
CA ALA A 290 -1.12 -16.80 8.92
C ALA A 290 -1.12 -17.91 7.83
N LYS A 291 -1.86 -19.00 8.06
CA LYS A 291 -1.97 -20.13 7.12
C LYS A 291 -2.64 -19.77 5.79
N ASN A 292 -3.43 -18.68 5.78
CA ASN A 292 -4.19 -18.22 4.62
C ASN A 292 -3.41 -17.22 3.76
N ILE A 293 -2.19 -16.83 4.15
CA ILE A 293 -1.38 -15.82 3.48
C ILE A 293 -0.19 -16.49 2.80
N ARG A 294 0.07 -16.10 1.55
CA ARG A 294 1.30 -16.43 0.82
C ARG A 294 1.98 -15.17 0.34
N TYR A 295 3.29 -15.22 0.22
CA TYR A 295 4.13 -14.06 -0.09
C TYR A 295 5.00 -14.35 -1.30
N ILE A 296 5.10 -13.38 -2.20
CA ILE A 296 6.05 -13.39 -3.31
C ILE A 296 6.72 -12.02 -3.41
N ASN A 297 8.06 -12.00 -3.47
CA ASN A 297 8.84 -10.80 -3.71
C ASN A 297 9.49 -10.87 -5.08
N PHE A 298 9.34 -9.82 -5.87
CA PHE A 298 10.03 -9.63 -7.13
C PHE A 298 11.18 -8.64 -6.91
N ALA A 299 12.41 -9.09 -7.00
CA ALA A 299 13.63 -8.28 -6.92
C ALA A 299 14.12 -7.94 -8.33
N LEU A 300 13.26 -7.26 -9.09
CA LEU A 300 13.49 -6.81 -10.46
C LEU A 300 13.39 -5.29 -10.48
N ASP A 301 14.20 -4.59 -11.30
CA ASP A 301 14.23 -3.13 -11.34
C ASP A 301 14.41 -2.51 -9.92
N VAL A 302 15.27 -3.07 -9.09
CA VAL A 302 15.48 -2.63 -7.70
C VAL A 302 16.02 -1.21 -7.67
N VAL A 303 15.25 -0.28 -7.14
CA VAL A 303 15.56 1.16 -7.06
C VAL A 303 15.72 1.61 -5.61
N LEU A 304 16.36 2.77 -5.40
CA LEU A 304 16.56 3.31 -4.06
C LEU A 304 15.25 3.77 -3.40
N ASN A 305 14.34 4.34 -4.19
CA ASN A 305 13.09 4.92 -3.69
C ASN A 305 11.94 3.92 -3.73
N CYS A 306 10.99 4.12 -2.83
CA CYS A 306 9.76 3.33 -2.78
C CYS A 306 8.86 3.61 -3.99
N ASP A 307 8.05 2.63 -4.41
CA ASP A 307 6.99 2.80 -5.41
C ASP A 307 5.95 3.85 -5.03
N CYS A 308 5.93 4.29 -3.78
CA CYS A 308 5.11 5.40 -3.31
C CYS A 308 5.67 6.79 -3.66
N ALA A 309 6.86 6.88 -4.26
CA ALA A 309 7.46 8.09 -4.78
C ALA A 309 7.20 8.22 -6.28
N SER A 310 6.94 9.44 -6.75
CA SER A 310 6.77 9.74 -8.18
C SER A 310 8.09 9.66 -8.96
N ASN A 311 9.23 9.78 -8.27
CA ASN A 311 10.56 9.64 -8.86
C ASN A 311 11.27 8.43 -8.22
N PRO A 312 11.29 7.27 -8.87
CA PRO A 312 11.92 6.07 -8.32
C PRO A 312 13.45 6.09 -8.36
N GLY A 313 14.04 6.90 -9.23
CA GLY A 313 15.47 6.85 -9.55
C GLY A 313 15.84 5.70 -10.51
N PRO A 314 17.13 5.55 -10.84
CA PRO A 314 17.62 4.43 -11.64
C PRO A 314 17.70 3.14 -10.80
N PRO A 315 17.74 1.95 -11.43
CA PRO A 315 18.09 0.71 -10.75
C PRO A 315 19.47 0.82 -10.08
N ILE A 316 19.58 0.30 -8.85
CA ILE A 316 20.80 0.36 -8.04
C ILE A 316 21.55 -0.95 -7.97
N VAL A 317 20.91 -2.04 -8.38
CA VAL A 317 21.51 -3.37 -8.54
C VAL A 317 20.96 -3.97 -9.82
N PRO A 318 21.72 -4.89 -10.48
CA PRO A 318 21.15 -5.71 -11.54
C PRO A 318 19.94 -6.51 -11.05
N ASP A 319 19.09 -6.93 -11.95
CA ASP A 319 18.03 -7.87 -11.62
C ASP A 319 18.65 -9.15 -11.03
N LEU A 320 18.17 -9.52 -9.85
CA LEU A 320 18.73 -10.61 -9.04
C LEU A 320 17.97 -11.92 -9.24
#